data_4cd86cbcbffa949eb63021bf49ec71bc
#
_entry.id   4cd86cbcbffa949eb63021bf49ec71bc
#
_cell.length_a   1.000
_cell.length_b   1.000
_cell.length_c   1.000
_cell.angle_alpha   90.00
_cell.angle_beta   90.00
_cell.angle_gamma   90.00
#
_symmetry.space_group_name_H-M   'P 1'
#
loop_
_entity.id
_entity.type
_entity.pdbx_description
1 polymer ?
#
loop_
_entity_poly.entity_id
_entity_poly.type
_entity_poly.pdbx_seq_one_letter_code
_entity_poly.pdbx_strand_id
1 'polypeptide(L)'
;MNSKIFKALAIPLSIVGVSLLSSCIDDNYDLSDIDTTAEVKFNDLVLPINIGEINLKEIINLEDESRIKVVDGEYVVVEHGTYESETINIPQIYVTAPKIDPININLSLNNSQVKTKAFPQEIVFPIGDQEQEFTYREGNVSGFIIDVQKVKADFSISIRLSVSGIDVSTGAVSLRNLVLHLPKGLIGTPNMGTYNIETGEVFIGDKTLTTNELLFTMPITEVDLLKANADYEYAKHIFEFSYELGVMSGEVVATDGKLTSIPSSVNFSIAPSMSNMVVTAFTGVVEYAIDGIDLDPIVMTDIPTILSQNVTNLALVNPQIYLSFNNPMAKYQLSAQAGLTITANRVGQPSQSYSLDEEMSTGCDKGDGPYQYCVSPIKPESYYEGYGDSEHLLFSTLGDVLSGNGLPSSLNVTFTNPRIAQHEVVDFHLGDNLGKVVGNYTFLAPLTLKAGSEIVYSSTENGWNDEDIDAKVIKALKIDASVINNIPMDIVINAYPIDVDGNRIGDVEIVGATVNSGVEEQQLSIQLTGEVKHLDGIVFEARAVATDSGEGLKPTQTITMNNIKVTASGSYIKEL
;
A
#
# COMPACT_ATOMS: atom_id res chain seq x y z
N MET A 1 -35.93 -8.05 22.15
CA MET A 1 -37.36 -7.68 21.93
C MET A 1 -38.15 -8.11 23.15
N ASN A 2 -39.05 -7.28 23.69
CA ASN A 2 -39.62 -7.44 25.01
C ASN A 2 -40.62 -8.61 25.12
N SER A 3 -40.37 -9.52 26.03
CA SER A 3 -41.20 -10.71 26.38
C SER A 3 -42.53 -10.35 27.07
N LYS A 4 -43.34 -9.48 26.52
CA LYS A 4 -44.61 -9.03 27.15
C LYS A 4 -45.88 -9.37 26.38
N ILE A 5 -45.83 -10.18 25.33
CA ILE A 5 -47.03 -10.47 24.49
C ILE A 5 -47.69 -11.84 24.79
N PHE A 6 -47.08 -12.73 25.53
CA PHE A 6 -47.61 -14.09 25.74
C PHE A 6 -48.36 -14.30 27.08
N LYS A 7 -48.83 -13.27 27.75
CA LYS A 7 -49.59 -13.41 29.01
C LYS A 7 -51.11 -13.23 28.89
N ALA A 8 -51.75 -13.61 27.83
CA ALA A 8 -53.21 -13.60 27.78
C ALA A 8 -53.74 -14.62 26.79
N LEU A 9 -53.80 -15.88 27.19
CA LEU A 9 -54.81 -16.84 26.65
C LEU A 9 -54.91 -18.06 27.56
N ALA A 10 -55.51 -17.86 28.74
CA ALA A 10 -56.14 -18.97 29.43
C ALA A 10 -57.49 -19.23 28.74
N ILE A 11 -57.56 -20.30 27.97
CA ILE A 11 -58.82 -20.75 27.37
C ILE A 11 -59.59 -21.51 28.42
N PRO A 12 -60.80 -21.09 28.82
CA PRO A 12 -61.67 -21.92 29.67
C PRO A 12 -62.19 -23.05 28.86
N LEU A 13 -61.75 -24.28 29.14
CA LEU A 13 -62.33 -25.51 28.63
C LEU A 13 -63.69 -25.70 29.26
N SER A 14 -64.78 -25.44 28.52
CA SER A 14 -66.15 -25.73 28.92
C SER A 14 -66.33 -27.23 29.04
N ILE A 15 -66.52 -27.69 30.29
CA ILE A 15 -66.87 -29.09 30.63
C ILE A 15 -68.28 -29.39 30.11
N VAL A 16 -68.38 -30.22 29.11
CA VAL A 16 -69.64 -30.82 28.73
C VAL A 16 -69.88 -31.96 29.71
N GLY A 17 -70.93 -31.84 30.52
CA GLY A 17 -71.33 -32.81 31.52
C GLY A 17 -71.69 -34.17 30.92
N VAL A 18 -71.02 -35.18 31.39
CA VAL A 18 -71.46 -36.60 31.18
C VAL A 18 -72.38 -36.96 32.32
N SER A 19 -73.61 -37.15 32.00
CA SER A 19 -74.63 -37.68 32.90
C SER A 19 -74.32 -39.11 33.36
N LEU A 20 -74.29 -39.27 34.66
CA LEU A 20 -74.07 -40.52 35.36
C LEU A 20 -75.04 -41.61 34.92
N LEU A 21 -74.49 -42.71 34.41
CA LEU A 21 -75.17 -43.98 34.46
C LEU A 21 -74.71 -44.75 35.72
N SER A 22 -75.56 -44.81 36.72
CA SER A 22 -75.35 -45.68 37.86
C SER A 22 -75.60 -47.13 37.45
N SER A 23 -74.51 -47.88 37.28
CA SER A 23 -74.57 -49.33 37.16
C SER A 23 -73.98 -49.96 38.44
N CYS A 24 -74.63 -50.97 38.95
CA CYS A 24 -74.27 -51.72 40.14
C CYS A 24 -72.79 -52.14 40.10
N ILE A 25 -72.06 -51.77 41.13
CA ILE A 25 -70.70 -52.23 41.38
C ILE A 25 -70.78 -53.53 42.10
N ASP A 26 -70.25 -54.63 41.49
CA ASP A 26 -70.01 -55.91 42.14
C ASP A 26 -68.66 -55.81 42.89
N ASP A 27 -68.64 -55.94 44.22
CA ASP A 27 -67.54 -55.77 45.13
C ASP A 27 -66.33 -56.73 44.94
N ASN A 28 -66.31 -57.50 43.85
CA ASN A 28 -65.30 -58.53 43.54
C ASN A 28 -64.29 -58.10 42.45
N TYR A 29 -64.36 -56.90 41.97
CA TYR A 29 -63.37 -56.41 41.02
C TYR A 29 -62.34 -55.56 41.75
N ASP A 30 -61.07 -56.04 41.73
CA ASP A 30 -59.92 -55.22 42.12
C ASP A 30 -59.65 -54.12 41.07
N LEU A 31 -60.07 -52.90 41.34
CA LEU A 31 -59.91 -51.76 40.43
C LEU A 31 -58.56 -51.08 40.55
N SER A 32 -57.67 -51.67 41.37
CA SER A 32 -56.32 -51.06 41.56
C SER A 32 -55.38 -51.18 40.35
N ASP A 33 -55.74 -52.10 39.40
CA ASP A 33 -54.95 -52.34 38.18
C ASP A 33 -55.64 -51.79 36.91
N ILE A 34 -56.68 -50.99 37.05
CA ILE A 34 -57.28 -50.36 35.87
C ILE A 34 -56.44 -49.09 35.53
N ASP A 35 -55.80 -49.16 34.36
CA ASP A 35 -55.22 -48.02 33.75
C ASP A 35 -56.33 -47.00 33.40
N THR A 36 -56.44 -45.96 34.25
CA THR A 36 -57.42 -44.89 34.07
C THR A 36 -56.95 -43.81 33.16
N THR A 37 -55.83 -44.00 32.47
CA THR A 37 -55.28 -42.99 31.53
C THR A 37 -56.01 -43.13 30.18
N ALA A 38 -56.36 -41.99 29.61
CA ALA A 38 -56.88 -41.88 28.24
C ALA A 38 -55.96 -40.99 27.38
N GLU A 39 -55.61 -41.58 26.22
CA GLU A 39 -54.90 -40.74 25.20
C GLU A 39 -55.95 -39.90 24.48
N VAL A 40 -55.86 -38.57 24.65
CA VAL A 40 -56.72 -37.64 23.92
C VAL A 40 -55.92 -37.08 22.75
N LYS A 41 -56.47 -37.29 21.53
CA LYS A 41 -55.83 -36.75 20.30
C LYS A 41 -56.41 -35.39 19.95
N PHE A 42 -55.55 -34.48 19.54
CA PHE A 42 -55.97 -33.21 18.96
C PHE A 42 -55.43 -33.11 17.54
N ASN A 43 -56.21 -32.53 16.65
CA ASN A 43 -55.85 -32.25 15.28
C ASN A 43 -56.16 -30.80 14.98
N ASP A 44 -55.31 -30.15 14.19
CA ASP A 44 -55.52 -28.77 13.73
C ASP A 44 -55.73 -27.74 14.86
N LEU A 45 -54.98 -27.87 15.97
CA LEU A 45 -54.92 -26.82 16.97
C LEU A 45 -54.28 -25.59 16.31
N VAL A 46 -55.05 -24.51 16.16
CA VAL A 46 -54.56 -23.27 15.57
C VAL A 46 -53.97 -22.40 16.65
N LEU A 47 -52.70 -22.03 16.48
CA LEU A 47 -52.00 -21.09 17.36
C LEU A 47 -52.01 -19.69 16.69
N PRO A 48 -52.52 -18.67 17.36
CA PRO A 48 -52.49 -17.31 16.81
C PRO A 48 -51.07 -16.79 16.84
N ILE A 49 -50.51 -16.47 15.68
CA ILE A 49 -49.25 -15.74 15.52
C ILE A 49 -49.52 -14.49 14.70
N ASN A 50 -48.99 -13.36 15.15
CA ASN A 50 -49.07 -12.11 14.44
C ASN A 50 -47.64 -11.62 14.16
N ILE A 51 -47.08 -12.05 13.05
CA ILE A 51 -45.81 -11.53 12.52
C ILE A 51 -46.22 -10.60 11.39
N GLY A 52 -45.81 -9.32 11.51
CA GLY A 52 -46.11 -8.31 10.49
C GLY A 52 -45.02 -8.17 9.43
N GLU A 53 -44.87 -6.97 8.97
CA GLU A 53 -43.76 -6.57 8.07
C GLU A 53 -42.44 -6.54 8.83
N ILE A 54 -41.40 -7.17 8.29
CA ILE A 54 -40.02 -7.15 8.78
C ILE A 54 -39.20 -6.29 7.84
N ASN A 55 -38.73 -5.15 8.32
CA ASN A 55 -37.89 -4.25 7.57
C ASN A 55 -36.43 -4.66 7.65
N LEU A 56 -35.67 -4.57 6.56
CA LEU A 56 -34.23 -4.80 6.58
C LEU A 56 -33.50 -3.83 7.53
N LYS A 57 -34.05 -2.63 7.73
CA LYS A 57 -33.57 -1.66 8.72
C LYS A 57 -33.64 -2.19 10.17
N GLU A 58 -34.60 -3.03 10.50
CA GLU A 58 -34.75 -3.63 11.84
C GLU A 58 -33.78 -4.79 12.04
N ILE A 59 -33.47 -5.51 10.95
CA ILE A 59 -32.50 -6.61 10.94
C ILE A 59 -31.07 -6.07 10.96
N ILE A 60 -30.76 -5.12 10.07
CA ILE A 60 -29.49 -4.40 10.01
C ILE A 60 -29.64 -3.15 10.89
N ASN A 61 -29.70 -3.35 12.20
CA ASN A 61 -29.82 -2.24 13.15
C ASN A 61 -28.47 -1.53 13.27
N LEU A 62 -28.35 -0.37 12.62
CA LEU A 62 -27.14 0.45 12.63
C LEU A 62 -27.08 1.28 13.90
N GLU A 63 -25.96 1.24 14.59
CA GLU A 63 -25.59 2.18 15.64
C GLU A 63 -24.98 3.47 15.04
N ASP A 64 -24.98 4.56 15.78
CA ASP A 64 -24.50 5.87 15.28
C ASP A 64 -23.04 5.81 14.80
N GLU A 65 -22.21 4.95 15.40
CA GLU A 65 -20.79 4.78 15.09
C GLU A 65 -20.52 3.66 14.08
N SER A 66 -21.56 3.01 13.55
CA SER A 66 -21.40 1.94 12.57
C SER A 66 -20.62 2.39 11.33
N ARG A 67 -19.73 1.52 10.85
CA ARG A 67 -19.00 1.70 9.58
C ARG A 67 -19.91 1.55 8.36
N ILE A 68 -21.09 0.97 8.55
CA ILE A 68 -22.12 0.92 7.51
C ILE A 68 -22.94 2.20 7.60
N LYS A 69 -23.05 2.89 6.50
CA LYS A 69 -23.87 4.10 6.32
C LYS A 69 -24.95 3.86 5.28
N VAL A 70 -25.91 4.75 5.21
CA VAL A 70 -26.87 4.78 4.10
C VAL A 70 -26.45 5.91 3.17
N VAL A 71 -25.99 5.56 1.96
CA VAL A 71 -25.57 6.50 0.92
C VAL A 71 -26.46 6.24 -0.29
N ASP A 72 -27.09 7.28 -0.81
CA ASP A 72 -28.04 7.20 -1.94
C ASP A 72 -29.15 6.16 -1.77
N GLY A 73 -29.53 5.92 -0.52
CA GLY A 73 -30.59 4.95 -0.16
C GLY A 73 -30.12 3.50 -0.04
N GLU A 74 -28.85 3.20 -0.21
CA GLU A 74 -28.26 1.86 -0.09
C GLU A 74 -27.33 1.77 1.13
N TYR A 75 -27.19 0.55 1.67
CA TYR A 75 -26.18 0.27 2.70
C TYR A 75 -24.80 0.21 2.07
N VAL A 76 -23.87 0.99 2.63
CA VAL A 76 -22.50 1.11 2.16
C VAL A 76 -21.54 1.07 3.34
N VAL A 77 -20.50 0.25 3.28
CA VAL A 77 -19.36 0.38 4.19
C VAL A 77 -18.51 1.54 3.73
N VAL A 78 -18.26 2.51 4.61
CA VAL A 78 -17.48 3.71 4.28
C VAL A 78 -16.37 3.89 5.33
N GLU A 79 -15.14 4.04 4.84
CA GLU A 79 -13.98 4.34 5.69
C GLU A 79 -13.09 5.37 5.02
N HIS A 80 -12.52 6.26 5.83
CA HIS A 80 -11.60 7.31 5.37
C HIS A 80 -10.32 7.24 6.18
N GLY A 81 -9.22 7.51 5.53
CA GLY A 81 -7.92 7.59 6.19
C GLY A 81 -6.94 8.47 5.44
N THR A 82 -5.81 8.71 6.09
CA THR A 82 -4.68 9.45 5.54
C THR A 82 -3.44 8.60 5.61
N TYR A 83 -2.46 8.91 4.80
CA TYR A 83 -1.15 8.27 4.82
C TYR A 83 -0.06 9.25 4.45
N GLU A 84 1.16 8.98 4.91
CA GLU A 84 2.34 9.74 4.54
C GLU A 84 3.56 8.82 4.47
N SER A 85 4.51 9.15 3.59
CA SER A 85 5.82 8.50 3.53
C SER A 85 6.79 9.13 4.53
N GLU A 86 7.95 8.50 4.69
CA GLU A 86 9.10 9.21 5.24
C GLU A 86 9.51 10.38 4.34
N THR A 87 10.25 11.32 4.91
CA THR A 87 10.77 12.46 4.16
C THR A 87 11.83 12.00 3.18
N ILE A 88 11.65 12.30 1.89
CA ILE A 88 12.61 11.98 0.85
C ILE A 88 13.72 13.03 0.88
N ASN A 89 14.89 12.64 1.38
CA ASN A 89 16.08 13.49 1.46
C ASN A 89 17.11 13.01 0.45
N ILE A 90 17.69 13.97 -0.27
CA ILE A 90 18.79 13.72 -1.20
C ILE A 90 20.07 14.19 -0.54
N PRO A 91 20.97 13.28 -0.12
CA PRO A 91 22.19 13.68 0.55
C PRO A 91 23.13 14.42 -0.41
N GLN A 92 23.84 15.41 0.11
CA GLN A 92 24.90 16.09 -0.62
C GLN A 92 26.15 15.19 -0.66
N ILE A 93 26.88 15.19 -1.77
CA ILE A 93 28.10 14.41 -1.93
C ILE A 93 29.30 15.32 -1.66
N TYR A 94 30.08 14.97 -0.66
CA TYR A 94 31.32 15.64 -0.29
C TYR A 94 32.51 14.75 -0.61
N VAL A 95 33.43 15.32 -1.34
CA VAL A 95 34.58 14.62 -1.86
C VAL A 95 35.85 15.19 -1.23
N THR A 96 36.61 14.37 -0.52
CA THR A 96 37.89 14.80 0.06
C THR A 96 38.99 14.80 -0.99
N ALA A 97 39.70 15.90 -1.10
CA ALA A 97 40.81 16.03 -2.01
C ALA A 97 41.91 14.98 -1.72
N PRO A 98 42.46 14.33 -2.76
CA PRO A 98 43.58 13.43 -2.58
C PRO A 98 44.84 14.18 -2.14
N LYS A 99 45.68 13.51 -1.34
CA LYS A 99 47.00 14.07 -1.01
C LYS A 99 47.94 13.78 -2.18
N ILE A 100 48.50 14.86 -2.74
CA ILE A 100 49.42 14.78 -3.88
C ILE A 100 50.81 15.22 -3.39
N ASP A 101 51.80 14.35 -3.56
CA ASP A 101 53.17 14.68 -3.18
C ASP A 101 53.90 15.46 -4.32
N PRO A 102 54.73 16.45 -4.00
CA PRO A 102 55.46 17.21 -5.01
C PRO A 102 56.50 16.37 -5.77
N ILE A 103 56.59 16.57 -7.08
CA ILE A 103 57.63 16.01 -7.94
C ILE A 103 58.81 16.95 -7.93
N ASN A 104 60.02 16.47 -7.57
CA ASN A 104 61.22 17.26 -7.57
C ASN A 104 62.24 16.68 -8.54
N ILE A 105 62.73 17.52 -9.46
CA ILE A 105 63.61 17.11 -10.55
C ILE A 105 64.84 17.95 -10.53
N ASN A 106 66.00 17.32 -10.68
CA ASN A 106 67.27 18.04 -10.95
C ASN A 106 67.53 18.00 -12.46
N LEU A 107 67.39 19.18 -13.09
CA LEU A 107 67.63 19.37 -14.50
C LEU A 107 69.10 19.70 -14.73
N SER A 108 69.86 18.82 -15.36
CA SER A 108 71.28 18.97 -15.58
C SER A 108 71.62 19.32 -17.03
N LEU A 109 72.68 20.11 -17.24
CA LEU A 109 73.19 20.43 -18.56
C LEU A 109 73.88 19.22 -19.18
N ASN A 110 73.42 18.82 -20.33
CA ASN A 110 74.15 17.92 -21.22
C ASN A 110 74.86 18.75 -22.30
N ASN A 111 76.09 18.39 -22.72
CA ASN A 111 76.92 19.11 -23.68
C ASN A 111 76.30 19.49 -25.04
N SER A 112 75.12 18.97 -25.35
CA SER A 112 74.34 19.26 -26.57
C SER A 112 73.27 20.34 -26.43
N GLN A 113 73.07 20.95 -25.21
CA GLN A 113 71.94 21.83 -24.92
C GLN A 113 72.28 23.34 -24.99
N VAL A 114 73.54 23.66 -25.36
CA VAL A 114 73.93 25.03 -25.69
C VAL A 114 73.58 25.31 -27.16
N LYS A 115 72.44 26.01 -27.38
CA LYS A 115 71.79 26.07 -28.72
C LYS A 115 72.36 27.22 -29.63
N THR A 116 73.08 28.21 -29.11
CA THR A 116 73.61 29.32 -29.96
C THR A 116 74.98 29.83 -29.51
N LYS A 117 75.79 30.20 -30.48
CA LYS A 117 77.09 30.95 -30.27
C LYS A 117 76.90 32.47 -30.32
N ALA A 118 75.69 32.98 -30.48
CA ALA A 118 75.39 34.42 -30.49
C ALA A 118 75.06 34.91 -29.09
N PHE A 119 75.48 36.10 -28.73
CA PHE A 119 75.09 36.71 -27.46
C PHE A 119 73.76 37.44 -27.61
N PRO A 120 72.85 37.33 -26.59
CA PRO A 120 72.96 36.48 -25.40
C PRO A 120 72.68 34.96 -25.75
N GLN A 121 73.46 34.04 -25.15
CA GLN A 121 73.29 32.61 -25.27
C GLN A 121 72.09 32.17 -24.41
N GLU A 122 71.27 31.28 -25.00
CA GLU A 122 70.20 30.62 -24.24
C GLU A 122 70.65 29.20 -23.85
N ILE A 123 70.46 28.92 -22.57
CA ILE A 123 70.74 27.61 -21.97
C ILE A 123 69.42 26.99 -21.63
N VAL A 124 69.17 25.80 -22.20
CA VAL A 124 67.89 25.10 -22.12
C VAL A 124 68.00 23.86 -21.24
N PHE A 125 67.17 23.78 -20.22
CA PHE A 125 67.00 22.62 -19.38
C PHE A 125 65.63 22.02 -19.70
N PRO A 126 65.53 20.90 -20.42
CA PRO A 126 64.26 20.30 -20.74
C PRO A 126 63.68 19.65 -19.49
N ILE A 127 62.37 19.87 -19.26
CA ILE A 127 61.66 19.31 -18.13
C ILE A 127 61.28 17.85 -18.42
N GLY A 128 60.89 17.56 -19.67
CA GLY A 128 60.39 16.24 -20.06
C GLY A 128 58.99 15.98 -19.49
N ASP A 129 58.56 14.74 -19.64
CA ASP A 129 57.29 14.26 -19.08
C ASP A 129 57.46 13.97 -17.58
N GLN A 130 56.64 14.66 -16.75
CA GLN A 130 56.65 14.58 -15.30
C GLN A 130 55.21 14.55 -14.80
N GLU A 131 54.51 13.50 -15.13
CA GLU A 131 53.13 13.26 -14.75
C GLU A 131 53.06 12.19 -13.66
N GLN A 132 52.02 12.25 -12.84
CA GLN A 132 51.66 11.24 -11.87
C GLN A 132 50.21 10.83 -12.07
N GLU A 133 49.96 9.53 -12.00
CA GLU A 133 48.61 8.98 -12.03
C GLU A 133 48.01 9.07 -10.62
N PHE A 134 46.77 9.52 -10.55
CA PHE A 134 45.98 9.61 -9.33
C PHE A 134 44.66 8.90 -9.58
N THR A 135 44.24 8.12 -8.59
CA THR A 135 42.92 7.54 -8.59
C THR A 135 42.07 8.22 -7.53
N TYR A 136 40.94 8.75 -7.96
CA TYR A 136 39.91 9.30 -7.11
C TYR A 136 38.84 8.26 -6.90
N ARG A 137 38.44 8.00 -5.64
CA ARG A 137 37.41 7.01 -5.30
C ARG A 137 36.52 7.52 -4.18
N GLU A 138 35.21 7.54 -4.43
CA GLU A 138 34.18 7.82 -3.44
C GLU A 138 33.23 6.62 -3.32
N GLY A 139 33.09 6.06 -2.11
CA GLY A 139 32.33 4.85 -1.83
C GLY A 139 31.00 5.09 -1.12
N ASN A 140 30.60 6.34 -0.88
CA ASN A 140 29.39 6.68 -0.14
C ASN A 140 28.35 7.40 -1.03
N VAL A 141 28.33 7.08 -2.29
CA VAL A 141 27.33 7.65 -3.21
C VAL A 141 25.95 7.06 -2.86
N SER A 142 24.94 7.91 -2.79
CA SER A 142 23.58 7.49 -2.41
C SER A 142 23.04 6.40 -3.33
N GLY A 143 22.37 5.42 -2.75
CA GLY A 143 21.80 4.27 -3.46
C GLY A 143 20.71 4.61 -4.46
N PHE A 144 20.19 5.84 -4.46
CA PHE A 144 19.22 6.28 -5.48
C PHE A 144 19.86 6.69 -6.81
N ILE A 145 21.20 6.91 -6.85
CA ILE A 145 21.94 7.26 -8.07
C ILE A 145 22.36 5.98 -8.78
N ILE A 146 21.82 5.75 -9.98
CA ILE A 146 22.10 4.58 -10.81
C ILE A 146 23.26 4.83 -11.76
N ASP A 147 23.32 6.03 -12.33
CA ASP A 147 24.36 6.44 -13.27
C ASP A 147 24.59 7.95 -13.15
N VAL A 148 25.85 8.36 -13.38
CA VAL A 148 26.27 9.76 -13.32
C VAL A 148 27.05 10.09 -14.60
N GLN A 149 26.57 11.06 -15.36
CA GLN A 149 27.18 11.50 -16.61
C GLN A 149 27.93 12.83 -16.44
N LYS A 150 27.35 13.74 -15.68
CA LYS A 150 27.93 15.05 -15.36
C LYS A 150 27.62 15.43 -13.93
N VAL A 151 28.53 16.17 -13.31
CA VAL A 151 28.34 16.75 -11.98
C VAL A 151 28.64 18.25 -11.98
N LYS A 152 27.77 19.03 -11.35
CA LYS A 152 28.11 20.40 -10.93
C LYS A 152 28.85 20.33 -9.61
N ALA A 153 30.06 20.85 -9.59
CA ALA A 153 30.92 20.75 -8.43
C ALA A 153 31.76 22.03 -8.30
N ASP A 154 31.96 22.48 -7.07
CA ASP A 154 32.81 23.62 -6.76
C ASP A 154 34.09 23.12 -6.11
N PHE A 155 35.18 23.24 -6.84
CA PHE A 155 36.54 22.96 -6.38
C PHE A 155 37.58 23.64 -7.25
N SER A 156 38.86 23.57 -6.88
CA SER A 156 39.95 24.12 -7.68
C SER A 156 41.13 23.16 -7.76
N ILE A 157 41.75 23.14 -8.93
CA ILE A 157 43.05 22.49 -9.15
C ILE A 157 44.11 23.59 -9.23
N SER A 158 45.22 23.41 -8.52
CA SER A 158 46.36 24.29 -8.57
C SER A 158 47.63 23.50 -8.77
N ILE A 159 48.53 24.01 -9.62
CA ILE A 159 49.86 23.46 -9.81
C ILE A 159 50.86 24.60 -9.54
N ARG A 160 51.66 24.42 -8.50
CA ARG A 160 52.76 25.32 -8.19
C ARG A 160 54.03 24.78 -8.83
N LEU A 161 54.59 25.55 -9.76
CA LEU A 161 55.86 25.26 -10.39
C LEU A 161 56.92 26.13 -9.73
N SER A 162 58.03 25.56 -9.29
CA SER A 162 59.12 26.32 -8.72
C SER A 162 60.46 25.95 -9.32
N VAL A 163 61.30 26.97 -9.51
CA VAL A 163 62.67 26.85 -10.02
C VAL A 163 63.63 27.35 -8.94
N SER A 164 64.63 26.55 -8.60
CA SER A 164 65.66 26.94 -7.64
C SER A 164 67.08 26.55 -8.12
N GLY A 165 68.11 27.09 -7.48
CA GLY A 165 69.49 26.92 -7.93
C GLY A 165 69.95 27.93 -9.00
N ILE A 166 69.07 28.87 -9.39
CA ILE A 166 69.33 29.91 -10.35
C ILE A 166 68.64 31.23 -9.90
N ASP A 167 69.25 32.38 -10.16
CA ASP A 167 68.67 33.70 -9.84
C ASP A 167 67.61 34.09 -10.88
N VAL A 168 66.33 34.06 -10.51
CA VAL A 168 65.20 34.45 -11.34
C VAL A 168 64.85 35.94 -11.27
N SER A 169 65.34 36.65 -10.26
CA SER A 169 65.01 38.07 -10.00
C SER A 169 65.40 39.04 -11.11
N THR A 170 66.36 38.66 -11.90
CA THR A 170 66.86 39.44 -13.05
C THR A 170 65.94 39.32 -14.29
N GLY A 171 64.93 38.48 -14.30
CA GLY A 171 64.14 38.15 -15.47
C GLY A 171 64.94 37.39 -16.55
N ALA A 172 66.06 36.74 -16.14
CA ALA A 172 66.90 35.94 -17.00
C ALA A 172 66.36 34.52 -17.23
N VAL A 173 65.42 34.08 -16.44
CA VAL A 173 64.85 32.70 -16.48
C VAL A 173 63.45 32.76 -17.01
N SER A 174 63.14 31.88 -17.92
CA SER A 174 61.78 31.66 -18.49
C SER A 174 61.40 30.18 -18.49
N LEU A 175 60.14 29.91 -18.27
CA LEU A 175 59.52 28.65 -18.65
C LEU A 175 59.01 28.80 -20.07
N ARG A 176 59.35 27.88 -20.96
CA ARG A 176 58.92 27.89 -22.37
C ARG A 176 58.28 26.62 -22.79
N ASN A 177 57.38 26.72 -23.77
CA ASN A 177 56.63 25.57 -24.32
C ASN A 177 55.97 24.74 -23.23
N LEU A 178 55.52 25.37 -22.15
CA LEU A 178 54.98 24.69 -20.98
C LEU A 178 53.58 24.17 -21.28
N VAL A 179 53.43 22.87 -21.18
CA VAL A 179 52.14 22.17 -21.26
C VAL A 179 51.95 21.40 -19.97
N LEU A 180 50.83 21.70 -19.30
CA LEU A 180 50.40 20.96 -18.12
C LEU A 180 49.36 19.90 -18.55
N HIS A 181 49.26 18.84 -17.79
CA HIS A 181 48.21 17.85 -17.92
C HIS A 181 47.29 17.89 -16.70
N LEU A 182 45.99 17.99 -16.94
CA LEU A 182 44.91 17.97 -15.97
C LEU A 182 43.94 16.85 -16.33
N PRO A 183 43.05 16.45 -15.42
CA PRO A 183 41.96 15.53 -15.77
C PRO A 183 41.16 16.06 -16.98
N LYS A 184 40.70 15.15 -17.84
CA LYS A 184 39.76 15.47 -18.92
C LYS A 184 38.40 15.80 -18.37
N GLY A 185 37.54 16.41 -19.17
CA GLY A 185 36.15 16.66 -18.82
C GLY A 185 35.92 17.79 -17.82
N LEU A 186 36.93 18.52 -17.40
CA LEU A 186 36.77 19.65 -16.48
C LEU A 186 36.18 20.87 -17.18
N ILE A 187 35.21 21.51 -16.57
CA ILE A 187 34.62 22.76 -17.04
C ILE A 187 34.99 23.85 -16.03
N GLY A 188 35.80 24.79 -16.47
CA GLY A 188 36.31 25.86 -15.65
C GLY A 188 37.20 26.80 -16.47
N THR A 189 37.68 27.89 -15.87
CA THR A 189 38.52 28.87 -16.55
C THR A 189 39.87 28.97 -15.84
N PRO A 190 40.96 28.55 -16.47
CA PRO A 190 42.28 28.67 -15.86
C PRO A 190 42.71 30.16 -15.72
N ASN A 191 43.52 30.46 -14.71
CA ASN A 191 44.08 31.80 -14.51
C ASN A 191 45.12 32.18 -15.58
N MET A 192 45.66 31.16 -16.29
CA MET A 192 46.58 31.33 -17.39
C MET A 192 46.54 30.13 -18.34
N GLY A 193 46.89 30.40 -19.62
CA GLY A 193 46.90 29.36 -20.66
C GLY A 193 45.53 29.02 -21.19
N THR A 194 45.47 27.94 -21.98
CA THR A 194 44.24 27.42 -22.58
C THR A 194 44.13 25.95 -22.29
N TYR A 195 43.02 25.55 -21.65
CA TYR A 195 42.69 24.16 -21.33
C TYR A 195 41.87 23.52 -22.46
N ASN A 196 42.25 22.31 -22.86
CA ASN A 196 41.51 21.48 -23.79
C ASN A 196 40.78 20.38 -23.02
N ILE A 197 39.45 20.43 -23.00
CA ILE A 197 38.59 19.51 -22.26
C ILE A 197 38.69 18.05 -22.75
N GLU A 198 38.99 17.82 -24.04
CA GLU A 198 39.07 16.49 -24.63
C GLU A 198 40.40 15.78 -24.36
N THR A 199 41.51 16.57 -24.25
CA THR A 199 42.85 15.99 -24.07
C THR A 199 43.37 16.15 -22.64
N GLY A 200 42.81 17.06 -21.84
CA GLY A 200 43.35 17.42 -20.52
C GLY A 200 44.54 18.35 -20.55
N GLU A 201 45.02 18.75 -21.72
CA GLU A 201 46.21 19.59 -21.90
C GLU A 201 45.91 21.05 -21.61
N VAL A 202 46.83 21.70 -20.90
CA VAL A 202 46.84 23.17 -20.71
C VAL A 202 48.10 23.75 -21.33
N PHE A 203 47.92 24.48 -22.39
CA PHE A 203 49.03 25.21 -23.02
C PHE A 203 49.22 26.56 -22.32
N ILE A 204 50.30 26.66 -21.52
CA ILE A 204 50.66 27.89 -20.77
C ILE A 204 51.41 28.85 -21.65
N GLY A 205 52.22 28.37 -22.58
CA GLY A 205 53.14 29.17 -23.38
C GLY A 205 54.35 29.63 -22.59
N ASP A 206 54.98 30.71 -23.07
CA ASP A 206 56.23 31.25 -22.49
C ASP A 206 55.94 32.18 -21.33
N LYS A 207 56.64 31.96 -20.20
CA LYS A 207 56.54 32.79 -19.00
C LYS A 207 57.91 33.17 -18.45
N THR A 208 58.26 34.44 -18.49
CA THR A 208 59.47 34.95 -17.81
C THR A 208 59.23 34.98 -16.31
N LEU A 209 60.14 34.38 -15.55
CA LEU A 209 60.07 34.34 -14.10
C LEU A 209 60.69 35.61 -13.48
N THR A 210 59.95 36.20 -12.55
CA THR A 210 60.41 37.28 -11.67
C THR A 210 60.46 36.86 -10.22
N THR A 211 59.84 35.73 -9.94
CA THR A 211 59.82 35.01 -8.65
C THR A 211 60.15 33.56 -8.92
N ASN A 212 60.61 32.83 -7.89
CA ASN A 212 60.95 31.42 -8.01
C ASN A 212 59.76 30.52 -8.29
N GLU A 213 58.53 31.04 -8.26
CA GLU A 213 57.27 30.26 -8.37
C GLU A 213 56.36 30.81 -9.47
N LEU A 214 55.73 29.91 -10.18
CA LEU A 214 54.60 30.17 -11.05
C LEU A 214 53.42 29.34 -10.55
N LEU A 215 52.30 30.00 -10.20
CA LEU A 215 51.07 29.33 -9.73
C LEU A 215 50.03 29.31 -10.84
N PHE A 216 49.75 28.11 -11.32
CA PHE A 216 48.59 27.82 -12.14
C PHE A 216 47.41 27.50 -11.21
N THR A 217 46.23 28.01 -11.53
CA THR A 217 44.99 27.70 -10.81
C THR A 217 43.83 27.66 -11.80
N MET A 218 42.99 26.65 -11.67
CA MET A 218 41.75 26.48 -12.45
C MET A 218 40.60 26.18 -11.50
N PRO A 219 39.69 27.14 -11.23
CA PRO A 219 38.43 26.89 -10.60
C PRO A 219 37.56 26.03 -11.52
N ILE A 220 36.94 25.00 -10.97
CA ILE A 220 36.09 24.05 -11.67
C ILE A 220 34.65 24.24 -11.19
N THR A 221 33.71 24.29 -12.11
CA THR A 221 32.26 24.43 -11.84
C THR A 221 31.45 23.23 -12.25
N GLU A 222 31.98 22.40 -13.17
CA GLU A 222 31.32 21.18 -13.66
C GLU A 222 32.38 20.17 -14.12
N VAL A 223 32.03 18.89 -14.02
CA VAL A 223 32.84 17.79 -14.57
C VAL A 223 31.98 16.93 -15.49
N ASP A 224 32.41 16.79 -16.74
CA ASP A 224 31.83 15.84 -17.71
C ASP A 224 32.53 14.48 -17.54
N LEU A 225 31.87 13.58 -16.83
CA LEU A 225 32.44 12.30 -16.43
C LEU A 225 32.59 11.33 -17.61
N LEU A 226 31.78 11.47 -18.66
CA LEU A 226 31.91 10.69 -19.87
C LEU A 226 33.23 11.00 -20.59
N LYS A 227 33.63 12.29 -20.59
CA LYS A 227 34.94 12.71 -21.14
C LYS A 227 36.10 12.35 -20.23
N ALA A 228 35.87 12.32 -18.93
CA ALA A 228 36.87 11.95 -17.93
C ALA A 228 37.16 10.44 -17.89
N ASN A 229 36.46 9.61 -18.66
CA ASN A 229 36.49 8.13 -18.58
C ASN A 229 36.28 7.64 -17.14
N ALA A 230 35.36 8.25 -16.44
CA ALA A 230 35.01 7.85 -15.08
C ALA A 230 34.11 6.62 -15.09
N ASP A 231 34.33 5.72 -14.16
CA ASP A 231 33.53 4.52 -13.97
C ASP A 231 32.64 4.69 -12.73
N TYR A 232 31.36 4.31 -12.86
CA TYR A 232 30.43 4.21 -11.75
C TYR A 232 29.99 2.75 -11.55
N GLU A 233 30.38 2.15 -10.43
CA GLU A 233 29.97 0.80 -10.05
C GLU A 233 28.66 0.88 -9.23
N TYR A 234 27.51 0.84 -9.91
CA TYR A 234 26.18 0.92 -9.30
C TYR A 234 25.99 -0.04 -8.12
N ALA A 235 26.32 -1.30 -8.30
CA ALA A 235 26.11 -2.34 -7.27
C ALA A 235 26.87 -2.08 -5.96
N LYS A 236 27.89 -1.25 -5.98
CA LYS A 236 28.73 -0.90 -4.83
C LYS A 236 28.59 0.55 -4.39
N HIS A 237 27.82 1.37 -5.15
CA HIS A 237 27.72 2.81 -4.97
C HIS A 237 29.09 3.49 -4.89
N ILE A 238 29.99 3.06 -5.77
CA ILE A 238 31.36 3.57 -5.87
C ILE A 238 31.50 4.36 -7.16
N PHE A 239 32.00 5.57 -7.01
CA PHE A 239 32.45 6.42 -8.09
C PHE A 239 33.99 6.41 -8.11
N GLU A 240 34.59 6.06 -9.23
CA GLU A 240 36.04 5.99 -9.37
C GLU A 240 36.47 6.58 -10.72
N PHE A 241 37.49 7.43 -10.71
CA PHE A 241 38.18 7.82 -11.93
C PHE A 241 39.66 8.04 -11.66
N SER A 242 40.47 7.62 -12.64
CA SER A 242 41.90 7.81 -12.65
C SER A 242 42.29 8.92 -13.63
N TYR A 243 43.25 9.69 -13.28
CA TYR A 243 43.73 10.82 -14.09
C TYR A 243 45.23 11.05 -13.89
N GLU A 244 45.85 11.66 -14.89
CA GLU A 244 47.21 12.11 -14.84
C GLU A 244 47.24 13.61 -14.56
N LEU A 245 48.17 14.03 -13.72
CA LEU A 245 48.35 15.44 -13.31
C LEU A 245 49.83 15.77 -13.23
N GLY A 246 50.23 16.83 -13.92
CA GLY A 246 51.63 17.24 -13.89
C GLY A 246 52.05 18.15 -15.05
N VAL A 247 53.27 17.97 -15.50
CA VAL A 247 53.85 18.66 -16.65
C VAL A 247 54.16 17.64 -17.75
N MET A 248 53.44 17.73 -18.88
CA MET A 248 53.72 16.90 -20.07
C MET A 248 55.02 17.30 -20.75
N SER A 249 55.23 18.59 -20.88
CA SER A 249 56.43 19.12 -21.54
C SER A 249 56.72 20.54 -21.13
N GLY A 250 57.96 20.93 -21.28
CA GLY A 250 58.42 22.29 -21.04
C GLY A 250 59.93 22.42 -20.99
N GLU A 251 60.38 23.61 -20.91
CA GLU A 251 61.81 23.95 -20.82
C GLU A 251 62.00 25.05 -19.78
N VAL A 252 63.04 24.92 -18.92
CA VAL A 252 63.60 26.05 -18.16
C VAL A 252 64.69 26.64 -19.02
N VAL A 253 64.55 27.91 -19.40
CA VAL A 253 65.51 28.60 -20.27
C VAL A 253 66.18 29.72 -19.48
N ALA A 254 67.48 29.66 -19.43
CA ALA A 254 68.32 30.71 -18.84
C ALA A 254 69.03 31.54 -19.94
N THR A 255 68.94 32.87 -19.87
CA THR A 255 69.58 33.78 -20.84
C THR A 255 70.87 34.28 -20.28
N ASP A 256 72.00 33.92 -20.91
CA ASP A 256 73.32 34.38 -20.55
C ASP A 256 73.47 35.90 -20.78
N GLY A 257 74.27 36.56 -19.96
CA GLY A 257 74.48 38.03 -19.98
C GLY A 257 73.52 38.77 -19.03
N LYS A 258 72.50 38.14 -18.51
CA LYS A 258 71.67 38.66 -17.40
C LYS A 258 71.94 37.92 -16.06
N LEU A 259 72.67 36.83 -16.10
CA LEU A 259 73.07 36.03 -14.95
C LEU A 259 74.54 36.26 -14.60
N THR A 260 74.87 36.26 -13.32
CA THR A 260 76.27 36.38 -12.82
C THR A 260 77.08 35.11 -13.05
N SER A 261 76.38 33.94 -13.08
CA SER A 261 76.95 32.65 -13.42
C SER A 261 75.84 31.71 -13.90
N ILE A 262 76.16 30.73 -14.76
CA ILE A 262 75.30 29.71 -15.23
C ILE A 262 75.53 28.46 -14.39
N PRO A 263 74.48 27.94 -13.70
CA PRO A 263 74.60 26.70 -12.94
C PRO A 263 74.70 25.50 -13.88
N SER A 264 75.35 24.42 -13.44
CA SER A 264 75.37 23.12 -14.15
C SER A 264 74.09 22.39 -14.08
N SER A 265 73.21 22.69 -13.11
CA SER A 265 71.90 22.14 -12.92
C SER A 265 70.95 23.12 -12.24
N VAL A 266 69.68 22.98 -12.46
CA VAL A 266 68.59 23.70 -11.76
C VAL A 266 67.63 22.67 -11.15
N ASN A 267 67.06 22.98 -9.99
CA ASN A 267 66.00 22.16 -9.40
C ASN A 267 64.67 22.73 -9.87
N PHE A 268 63.82 21.87 -10.39
CA PHE A 268 62.47 22.15 -10.79
C PHE A 268 61.51 21.33 -9.93
N SER A 269 60.51 21.96 -9.34
CA SER A 269 59.52 21.30 -8.51
C SER A 269 58.14 21.56 -9.04
N ILE A 270 57.34 20.51 -9.09
CA ILE A 270 55.94 20.52 -9.50
C ILE A 270 55.14 20.10 -8.26
N ALA A 271 54.33 20.98 -7.71
CA ALA A 271 53.50 20.72 -6.54
C ALA A 271 52.01 20.87 -6.90
N PRO A 272 51.36 19.81 -7.38
CA PRO A 272 49.94 19.81 -7.62
C PRO A 272 49.16 19.81 -6.31
N SER A 273 47.97 20.43 -6.32
CA SER A 273 47.04 20.39 -5.21
C SER A 273 45.60 20.52 -5.71
N MET A 274 44.67 19.95 -5.00
CA MET A 274 43.25 20.02 -5.28
C MET A 274 42.52 20.42 -3.99
N SER A 275 41.48 21.25 -4.08
CA SER A 275 40.61 21.51 -2.94
C SER A 275 39.55 20.40 -2.81
N ASN A 276 38.93 20.27 -1.63
CA ASN A 276 37.77 19.42 -1.46
C ASN A 276 36.68 19.84 -2.46
N MET A 277 35.92 18.86 -2.94
CA MET A 277 34.85 19.05 -3.91
C MET A 277 33.50 18.87 -3.23
N VAL A 278 32.57 19.76 -3.52
CA VAL A 278 31.17 19.63 -3.13
C VAL A 278 30.36 19.50 -4.40
N VAL A 279 29.68 18.36 -4.56
CA VAL A 279 28.77 18.14 -5.69
C VAL A 279 27.41 18.70 -5.33
N THR A 280 26.95 19.68 -6.10
CA THR A 280 25.69 20.40 -5.86
C THR A 280 24.54 19.91 -6.72
N ALA A 281 24.82 19.37 -7.90
CA ALA A 281 23.84 18.78 -8.80
C ALA A 281 24.51 17.76 -9.73
N PHE A 282 23.71 16.89 -10.35
CA PHE A 282 24.19 15.96 -11.37
C PHE A 282 23.19 15.74 -12.50
N THR A 283 23.70 15.27 -13.62
CA THR A 283 22.94 14.72 -14.74
C THR A 283 23.26 13.24 -14.83
N GLY A 284 22.22 12.39 -14.91
CA GLY A 284 22.41 10.94 -14.90
C GLY A 284 21.08 10.21 -14.75
N VAL A 285 21.09 9.07 -14.09
CA VAL A 285 19.93 8.21 -13.89
C VAL A 285 19.69 7.98 -12.40
N VAL A 286 18.43 8.08 -11.99
CA VAL A 286 17.98 7.85 -10.61
C VAL A 286 16.97 6.70 -10.56
N GLU A 287 16.95 6.00 -9.42
CA GLU A 287 15.92 5.06 -9.00
C GLU A 287 15.83 5.12 -7.47
N TYR A 288 14.64 5.14 -6.90
CA TYR A 288 14.49 5.32 -5.46
C TYR A 288 13.35 4.48 -4.90
N ALA A 289 13.62 3.64 -3.90
CA ALA A 289 12.59 2.98 -3.12
C ALA A 289 12.00 3.96 -2.12
N ILE A 290 10.68 4.10 -2.10
CA ILE A 290 9.96 4.98 -1.16
C ILE A 290 9.56 4.13 0.04
N ASP A 291 10.13 4.43 1.21
CA ASP A 291 9.87 3.70 2.45
C ASP A 291 8.83 4.42 3.32
N GLY A 292 8.25 3.67 4.27
CA GLY A 292 7.42 4.22 5.35
C GLY A 292 6.04 4.71 4.92
N ILE A 293 5.46 4.18 3.82
CA ILE A 293 4.06 4.45 3.49
C ILE A 293 3.19 3.43 4.21
N ASP A 294 2.76 3.76 5.40
CA ASP A 294 1.86 2.94 6.20
C ASP A 294 0.44 3.51 6.17
N LEU A 295 -0.55 2.65 5.94
CA LEU A 295 -1.96 2.97 6.08
C LEU A 295 -2.49 2.30 7.34
N ASP A 296 -3.30 3.03 8.10
CA ASP A 296 -4.00 2.45 9.23
C ASP A 296 -4.93 1.32 8.75
N PRO A 297 -4.98 0.18 9.45
CA PRO A 297 -5.90 -0.89 9.11
C PRO A 297 -7.35 -0.42 9.17
N ILE A 298 -8.14 -0.79 8.18
CA ILE A 298 -9.60 -0.63 8.23
C ILE A 298 -10.15 -1.67 9.20
N VAL A 299 -10.46 -1.24 10.42
CA VAL A 299 -10.99 -2.14 11.46
C VAL A 299 -12.50 -2.26 11.28
N MET A 300 -12.99 -3.49 11.12
CA MET A 300 -14.41 -3.81 10.97
C MET A 300 -15.07 -3.95 12.35
N THR A 301 -15.19 -2.83 13.08
CA THR A 301 -15.93 -2.73 14.35
C THR A 301 -17.35 -2.22 14.11
N ASP A 302 -18.24 -2.48 15.08
CA ASP A 302 -19.61 -1.96 15.11
C ASP A 302 -20.45 -2.34 13.88
N ILE A 303 -20.16 -3.56 13.35
CA ILE A 303 -20.93 -4.16 12.28
C ILE A 303 -22.07 -4.98 12.89
N PRO A 304 -23.30 -4.88 12.35
CA PRO A 304 -24.43 -5.68 12.81
C PRO A 304 -24.10 -7.16 12.90
N THR A 305 -24.49 -7.80 13.99
CA THR A 305 -24.16 -9.21 14.30
C THR A 305 -24.53 -10.14 13.15
N ILE A 306 -25.63 -9.86 12.47
CA ILE A 306 -26.10 -10.67 11.31
C ILE A 306 -25.07 -10.72 10.16
N LEU A 307 -24.28 -9.66 9.97
CA LEU A 307 -23.25 -9.58 8.92
C LEU A 307 -21.88 -10.10 9.41
N SER A 308 -21.67 -10.20 10.73
CA SER A 308 -20.41 -10.62 11.34
C SER A 308 -20.36 -12.10 11.75
N GLN A 309 -21.45 -12.84 11.62
CA GLN A 309 -21.52 -14.27 11.97
C GLN A 309 -20.63 -15.11 11.07
N ASN A 310 -19.98 -16.13 11.63
CA ASN A 310 -19.03 -17.01 10.92
C ASN A 310 -19.62 -17.79 9.74
N VAL A 311 -20.96 -17.88 9.65
CA VAL A 311 -21.67 -18.57 8.56
C VAL A 311 -22.10 -17.64 7.42
N THR A 312 -21.88 -16.32 7.58
CA THR A 312 -22.18 -15.32 6.55
C THR A 312 -21.03 -15.22 5.57
N ASN A 313 -21.33 -15.21 4.27
CA ASN A 313 -20.35 -15.06 3.19
C ASN A 313 -20.79 -13.96 2.23
N LEU A 314 -20.06 -12.83 2.22
CA LEU A 314 -20.38 -11.65 1.43
C LEU A 314 -19.34 -11.40 0.34
N ALA A 315 -19.68 -11.64 -0.91
CA ALA A 315 -18.91 -11.20 -2.06
C ALA A 315 -19.60 -9.98 -2.69
N LEU A 316 -18.87 -8.90 -2.89
CA LEU A 316 -19.40 -7.63 -3.37
C LEU A 316 -19.27 -7.51 -4.89
N VAL A 317 -20.22 -6.85 -5.54
CA VAL A 317 -20.18 -6.61 -6.99
C VAL A 317 -19.11 -5.57 -7.32
N ASN A 318 -19.14 -4.40 -6.67
CA ASN A 318 -18.26 -3.28 -7.02
C ASN A 318 -17.82 -2.43 -5.82
N PRO A 319 -17.05 -2.99 -4.88
CA PRO A 319 -16.38 -2.15 -3.89
C PRO A 319 -15.34 -1.26 -4.59
N GLN A 320 -15.07 -0.09 -4.02
CA GLN A 320 -14.22 0.95 -4.60
C GLN A 320 -13.23 1.45 -3.57
N ILE A 321 -12.01 1.73 -4.00
CA ILE A 321 -11.02 2.44 -3.20
C ILE A 321 -10.64 3.68 -3.97
N TYR A 322 -10.87 4.83 -3.36
CA TYR A 322 -10.42 6.11 -3.87
C TYR A 322 -9.13 6.49 -3.18
N LEU A 323 -8.15 6.88 -3.96
CA LEU A 323 -6.83 7.30 -3.50
C LEU A 323 -6.55 8.70 -4.03
N SER A 324 -5.97 9.54 -3.20
CA SER A 324 -5.50 10.87 -3.60
C SER A 324 -4.14 11.10 -2.96
N PHE A 325 -3.14 11.53 -3.73
CA PHE A 325 -1.81 11.82 -3.23
C PHE A 325 -1.11 12.92 -4.02
N ASN A 326 -0.13 13.55 -3.36
CA ASN A 326 0.75 14.53 -3.99
C ASN A 326 1.96 13.86 -4.63
N ASN A 327 2.69 14.62 -5.46
CA ASN A 327 3.99 14.24 -6.01
C ASN A 327 5.03 15.35 -5.74
N PRO A 328 5.77 15.31 -4.63
CA PRO A 328 6.76 16.34 -4.30
C PRO A 328 7.97 16.37 -5.25
N MET A 329 8.10 15.34 -6.10
CA MET A 329 9.20 15.19 -7.05
C MET A 329 8.84 15.62 -8.48
N ALA A 330 7.62 16.09 -8.72
CA ALA A 330 7.15 16.50 -10.05
C ALA A 330 8.04 17.57 -10.70
N LYS A 331 8.66 18.43 -9.88
CA LYS A 331 9.63 19.47 -10.36
C LYS A 331 10.83 18.87 -11.11
N TYR A 332 11.18 17.62 -10.84
CA TYR A 332 12.24 16.88 -11.53
C TYR A 332 11.71 15.90 -12.58
N GLN A 333 10.41 15.98 -12.91
CA GLN A 333 9.73 15.06 -13.82
C GLN A 333 9.78 13.58 -13.34
N LEU A 334 9.93 13.38 -12.04
CA LEU A 334 9.93 12.06 -11.42
C LEU A 334 8.53 11.67 -10.98
N SER A 335 8.10 10.45 -11.33
CA SER A 335 6.84 9.87 -10.91
C SER A 335 7.06 8.67 -9.99
N ALA A 336 6.26 8.60 -8.93
CA ALA A 336 6.23 7.42 -8.07
C ALA A 336 5.33 6.34 -8.68
N GLN A 337 5.70 5.08 -8.50
CA GLN A 337 4.93 3.89 -8.88
C GLN A 337 4.74 2.99 -7.67
N ALA A 338 3.58 2.37 -7.55
CA ALA A 338 3.30 1.39 -6.52
C ALA A 338 2.18 0.45 -6.96
N GLY A 339 2.25 -0.81 -6.55
CA GLY A 339 1.10 -1.69 -6.52
C GLY A 339 0.25 -1.44 -5.27
N LEU A 340 -0.93 -2.05 -5.20
CA LEU A 340 -1.81 -2.03 -4.04
C LEU A 340 -2.20 -3.45 -3.68
N THR A 341 -2.08 -3.80 -2.41
CA THR A 341 -2.53 -5.10 -1.88
C THR A 341 -3.42 -4.88 -0.66
N ILE A 342 -4.53 -5.62 -0.62
CA ILE A 342 -5.42 -5.64 0.53
C ILE A 342 -5.36 -7.02 1.14
N THR A 343 -5.10 -7.09 2.44
CA THR A 343 -5.07 -8.32 3.21
C THR A 343 -6.24 -8.34 4.19
N ALA A 344 -7.15 -9.27 3.98
CA ALA A 344 -8.29 -9.51 4.85
C ALA A 344 -7.89 -10.46 5.99
N ASN A 345 -8.00 -10.01 7.23
CA ASN A 345 -7.68 -10.78 8.42
C ASN A 345 -8.96 -11.24 9.12
N ARG A 346 -9.05 -12.53 9.47
CA ARG A 346 -10.14 -13.14 10.19
C ARG A 346 -9.63 -13.88 11.41
N VAL A 347 -10.39 -13.81 12.51
CA VAL A 347 -10.00 -14.51 13.75
C VAL A 347 -10.00 -16.02 13.52
N GLY A 348 -8.87 -16.66 13.82
CA GLY A 348 -8.73 -18.12 13.70
C GLY A 348 -8.64 -18.68 12.28
N GLN A 349 -8.49 -17.84 11.27
CA GLN A 349 -8.35 -18.22 9.88
C GLN A 349 -7.08 -17.61 9.25
N PRO A 350 -6.52 -18.22 8.19
CA PRO A 350 -5.42 -17.62 7.44
C PRO A 350 -5.86 -16.31 6.79
N SER A 351 -4.98 -15.33 6.78
CA SER A 351 -5.18 -14.07 6.05
C SER A 351 -5.26 -14.32 4.54
N GLN A 352 -6.10 -13.56 3.85
CA GLN A 352 -6.27 -13.62 2.41
C GLN A 352 -5.82 -12.28 1.81
N SER A 353 -4.99 -12.34 0.78
CA SER A 353 -4.47 -11.13 0.11
C SER A 353 -4.99 -11.03 -1.32
N TYR A 354 -5.34 -9.82 -1.70
CA TYR A 354 -5.85 -9.43 -3.01
C TYR A 354 -4.99 -8.28 -3.51
N SER A 355 -4.53 -8.34 -4.75
CA SER A 355 -3.63 -7.34 -5.31
C SER A 355 -4.24 -6.67 -6.54
N LEU A 356 -3.94 -5.40 -6.71
CA LEU A 356 -4.28 -4.62 -7.90
C LEU A 356 -3.65 -5.27 -9.14
N ASP A 357 -4.38 -5.30 -10.25
CA ASP A 357 -3.95 -5.94 -11.49
C ASP A 357 -2.83 -5.14 -12.19
N GLU A 358 -2.76 -3.81 -11.98
CA GLU A 358 -1.79 -2.90 -12.56
C GLU A 358 -1.17 -2.00 -11.49
N GLU A 359 0.06 -1.50 -11.72
CA GLU A 359 0.67 -0.52 -10.81
C GLU A 359 0.06 0.87 -11.03
N MET A 360 -0.11 1.61 -9.96
CA MET A 360 -0.44 3.04 -9.99
C MET A 360 0.82 3.85 -10.29
N SER A 361 0.68 4.98 -10.99
CA SER A 361 1.79 5.88 -11.25
C SER A 361 1.35 7.32 -11.05
N THR A 362 2.08 8.09 -10.24
CA THR A 362 1.85 9.53 -10.17
C THR A 362 2.23 10.17 -11.50
N GLY A 363 1.46 11.16 -11.93
CA GLY A 363 1.86 12.02 -13.04
C GLY A 363 2.82 13.14 -12.58
N CYS A 364 3.29 13.93 -13.55
CA CYS A 364 3.99 15.19 -13.32
C CYS A 364 3.26 16.39 -13.93
N ASP A 365 2.19 16.15 -14.64
CA ASP A 365 1.41 17.12 -15.41
C ASP A 365 0.64 18.12 -14.54
N LYS A 366 0.29 17.73 -13.31
CA LYS A 366 -0.41 18.57 -12.32
C LYS A 366 0.56 19.18 -11.28
N GLY A 367 1.87 19.17 -11.53
CA GLY A 367 2.86 19.57 -10.52
C GLY A 367 2.76 18.71 -9.25
N ASP A 368 2.63 19.34 -8.09
CA ASP A 368 2.52 18.61 -6.81
C ASP A 368 1.21 17.81 -6.64
N GLY A 369 0.27 17.89 -7.59
CA GLY A 369 -0.98 17.14 -7.54
C GLY A 369 -2.20 17.97 -7.07
N PRO A 370 -3.28 17.35 -6.55
CA PRO A 370 -3.40 15.91 -6.26
C PRO A 370 -3.55 15.02 -7.49
N TYR A 371 -3.03 13.80 -7.40
CA TYR A 371 -3.26 12.71 -8.33
C TYR A 371 -4.27 11.75 -7.73
N GLN A 372 -5.34 11.44 -8.45
CA GLN A 372 -6.49 10.70 -7.91
C GLN A 372 -6.75 9.43 -8.70
N TYR A 373 -7.05 8.35 -7.99
CA TYR A 373 -7.40 7.05 -8.55
C TYR A 373 -8.69 6.51 -7.93
N CYS A 374 -9.49 5.86 -8.76
CA CYS A 374 -10.58 4.99 -8.35
C CYS A 374 -10.20 3.55 -8.73
N VAL A 375 -9.99 2.73 -7.72
CA VAL A 375 -9.58 1.33 -7.87
C VAL A 375 -10.79 0.46 -7.61
N SER A 376 -11.28 -0.30 -8.60
CA SER A 376 -12.50 -1.11 -8.46
C SER A 376 -12.60 -2.21 -9.53
N PRO A 377 -13.42 -3.26 -9.32
CA PRO A 377 -13.69 -4.29 -10.32
C PRO A 377 -14.39 -3.75 -11.56
N ILE A 378 -15.26 -2.77 -11.38
CA ILE A 378 -16.06 -2.17 -12.46
C ILE A 378 -15.95 -0.66 -12.33
N LYS A 379 -15.63 0.04 -13.44
CA LYS A 379 -15.60 1.49 -13.44
C LYS A 379 -16.98 2.05 -13.04
N PRO A 380 -17.07 2.87 -11.98
CA PRO A 380 -18.35 3.45 -11.56
C PRO A 380 -18.83 4.49 -12.60
N GLU A 381 -20.15 4.69 -12.69
CA GLU A 381 -20.74 5.70 -13.56
C GLU A 381 -20.41 7.13 -13.11
N SER A 382 -20.27 7.34 -11.80
CA SER A 382 -19.82 8.57 -11.17
C SER A 382 -18.85 8.28 -10.05
N TYR A 383 -17.87 9.15 -9.84
CA TYR A 383 -16.91 9.03 -8.75
C TYR A 383 -17.46 9.61 -7.45
N TYR A 384 -16.96 9.12 -6.33
CA TYR A 384 -17.31 9.61 -5.00
C TYR A 384 -16.95 11.09 -4.84
N GLU A 385 -17.68 11.80 -3.98
CA GLU A 385 -17.50 13.23 -3.73
C GLU A 385 -16.04 13.56 -3.38
N GLY A 386 -15.45 14.56 -4.03
CA GLY A 386 -14.07 14.96 -3.89
C GLY A 386 -13.06 14.20 -4.78
N TYR A 387 -13.50 13.20 -5.55
CA TYR A 387 -12.65 12.39 -6.42
C TYR A 387 -13.05 12.44 -7.91
N GLY A 388 -13.65 13.56 -8.34
CA GLY A 388 -14.20 13.72 -9.69
C GLY A 388 -13.18 13.56 -10.83
N ASP A 389 -11.90 13.81 -10.57
CA ASP A 389 -10.80 13.73 -11.53
C ASP A 389 -10.04 12.40 -11.48
N SER A 390 -10.61 11.36 -10.85
CA SER A 390 -9.94 10.07 -10.67
C SER A 390 -9.72 9.33 -11.98
N GLU A 391 -8.54 8.74 -12.12
CA GLU A 391 -8.28 7.70 -13.09
C GLU A 391 -8.78 6.35 -12.55
N HIS A 392 -9.46 5.57 -13.40
CA HIS A 392 -9.93 4.24 -13.00
C HIS A 392 -8.87 3.18 -13.26
N LEU A 393 -8.55 2.39 -12.22
CA LEU A 393 -7.69 1.23 -12.30
C LEU A 393 -8.47 -0.05 -11.98
N LEU A 394 -8.24 -1.09 -12.76
CA LEU A 394 -8.91 -2.37 -12.59
C LEU A 394 -8.33 -3.14 -11.39
N PHE A 395 -9.22 -3.55 -10.47
CA PHE A 395 -8.90 -4.47 -9.38
C PHE A 395 -9.94 -5.60 -9.36
N SER A 396 -9.77 -6.56 -10.25
CA SER A 396 -10.76 -7.59 -10.57
C SER A 396 -11.21 -8.42 -9.36
N THR A 397 -10.33 -8.65 -8.39
CA THR A 397 -10.59 -9.47 -7.21
C THR A 397 -11.04 -8.68 -5.98
N LEU A 398 -11.13 -7.34 -6.05
CA LEU A 398 -11.53 -6.53 -4.89
C LEU A 398 -12.91 -6.90 -4.36
N GLY A 399 -13.83 -7.37 -5.22
CA GLY A 399 -15.16 -7.81 -4.83
C GLY A 399 -15.19 -8.98 -3.85
N ASP A 400 -14.10 -9.73 -3.75
CA ASP A 400 -13.98 -10.91 -2.90
C ASP A 400 -13.34 -10.62 -1.54
N VAL A 401 -12.93 -9.37 -1.28
CA VAL A 401 -12.22 -8.97 -0.05
C VAL A 401 -13.01 -9.25 1.23
N LEU A 402 -14.34 -9.14 1.18
CA LEU A 402 -15.22 -9.44 2.29
C LEU A 402 -15.73 -10.89 2.27
N SER A 403 -15.45 -11.68 1.22
CA SER A 403 -15.91 -13.05 1.10
C SER A 403 -15.16 -13.99 2.05
N GLY A 404 -15.86 -15.04 2.52
CA GLY A 404 -15.34 -16.03 3.46
C GLY A 404 -16.33 -16.32 4.58
N ASN A 405 -15.91 -17.09 5.58
CA ASN A 405 -16.74 -17.38 6.74
C ASN A 405 -16.73 -16.18 7.71
N GLY A 406 -17.78 -15.36 7.65
CA GLY A 406 -17.91 -14.09 8.37
C GLY A 406 -17.07 -12.96 7.73
N LEU A 407 -17.36 -11.74 8.14
CA LEU A 407 -16.58 -10.57 7.72
C LEU A 407 -15.18 -10.61 8.32
N PRO A 408 -14.17 -10.06 7.62
CA PRO A 408 -12.85 -9.88 8.22
C PRO A 408 -12.92 -8.97 9.44
N SER A 409 -12.07 -9.19 10.43
CA SER A 409 -11.91 -8.31 11.58
C SER A 409 -11.18 -7.01 11.22
N SER A 410 -10.31 -7.07 10.22
CA SER A 410 -9.62 -5.90 9.65
C SER A 410 -9.21 -6.14 8.21
N LEU A 411 -9.07 -5.04 7.47
CA LEU A 411 -8.46 -4.99 6.14
C LEU A 411 -7.18 -4.16 6.24
N ASN A 412 -6.04 -4.76 5.94
CA ASN A 412 -4.77 -4.04 5.81
C ASN A 412 -4.59 -3.66 4.35
N VAL A 413 -4.52 -2.37 4.08
CA VAL A 413 -4.22 -1.82 2.76
C VAL A 413 -2.73 -1.47 2.73
N THR A 414 -2.00 -1.98 1.76
CA THR A 414 -0.54 -1.81 1.68
C THR A 414 -0.14 -1.43 0.27
N PHE A 415 0.68 -0.39 0.12
CA PHE A 415 1.36 -0.11 -1.13
C PHE A 415 2.51 -1.11 -1.30
N THR A 416 2.54 -1.80 -2.42
CA THR A 416 3.59 -2.79 -2.73
C THR A 416 4.62 -2.18 -3.66
N ASN A 417 5.91 -2.34 -3.29
CA ASN A 417 7.05 -1.85 -4.05
C ASN A 417 6.92 -0.36 -4.45
N PRO A 418 6.61 0.55 -3.50
CA PRO A 418 6.53 1.98 -3.81
C PRO A 418 7.92 2.50 -4.17
N ARG A 419 8.05 3.08 -5.35
CA ARG A 419 9.34 3.50 -5.90
C ARG A 419 9.20 4.65 -6.90
N ILE A 420 10.27 5.39 -7.08
CA ILE A 420 10.53 6.14 -8.29
C ILE A 420 11.19 5.16 -9.26
N ALA A 421 10.56 4.89 -10.40
CA ALA A 421 11.16 4.06 -11.44
C ALA A 421 12.40 4.73 -12.01
N GLN A 422 13.30 3.93 -12.59
CA GLN A 422 14.50 4.40 -13.24
C GLN A 422 14.18 5.52 -14.25
N HIS A 423 14.79 6.69 -14.05
CA HIS A 423 14.53 7.89 -14.82
C HIS A 423 15.80 8.71 -15.06
N GLU A 424 15.95 9.26 -16.27
CA GLU A 424 17.01 10.21 -16.58
C GLU A 424 16.69 11.59 -15.99
N VAL A 425 17.66 12.18 -15.32
CA VAL A 425 17.55 13.51 -14.72
C VAL A 425 18.63 14.43 -15.28
N VAL A 426 18.27 15.69 -15.42
CA VAL A 426 19.20 16.75 -15.84
C VAL A 426 19.26 17.80 -14.73
N ASP A 427 20.46 18.14 -14.31
CA ASP A 427 20.70 19.17 -13.28
C ASP A 427 19.92 18.89 -11.96
N PHE A 428 19.95 17.65 -11.53
CA PHE A 428 19.27 17.20 -10.33
C PHE A 428 20.04 17.67 -9.08
N HIS A 429 19.41 18.53 -8.28
CA HIS A 429 20.03 19.15 -7.11
C HIS A 429 20.19 18.17 -5.96
N LEU A 430 21.40 18.12 -5.40
CA LEU A 430 21.75 17.36 -4.19
C LEU A 430 21.63 18.23 -2.94
N GLY A 431 21.32 17.62 -1.81
CA GLY A 431 21.10 18.32 -0.54
C GLY A 431 19.67 18.87 -0.37
N ASP A 432 18.81 18.71 -1.35
CA ASP A 432 17.42 19.12 -1.28
C ASP A 432 16.58 18.16 -0.43
N ASN A 433 15.64 18.73 0.29
CA ASN A 433 14.53 18.00 0.90
C ASN A 433 13.35 18.03 -0.07
N LEU A 434 12.97 16.88 -0.62
CA LEU A 434 11.87 16.77 -1.58
C LEU A 434 10.50 16.75 -0.90
N GLY A 435 10.45 16.61 0.43
CA GLY A 435 9.19 16.49 1.18
C GLY A 435 8.73 15.05 1.34
N LYS A 436 7.44 14.88 1.59
CA LYS A 436 6.78 13.60 1.78
C LYS A 436 5.74 13.36 0.71
N VAL A 437 5.53 12.10 0.33
CA VAL A 437 4.30 11.71 -0.35
C VAL A 437 3.22 11.62 0.71
N VAL A 438 2.22 12.48 0.62
CA VAL A 438 1.06 12.50 1.52
C VAL A 438 -0.22 12.29 0.73
N GLY A 439 -1.20 11.65 1.35
CA GLY A 439 -2.45 11.40 0.68
C GLY A 439 -3.58 11.02 1.62
N ASN A 440 -4.73 10.77 1.03
CA ASN A 440 -5.90 10.24 1.70
C ASN A 440 -6.52 9.12 0.87
N TYR A 441 -7.29 8.27 1.53
CA TYR A 441 -8.07 7.24 0.88
C TYR A 441 -9.50 7.23 1.40
N THR A 442 -10.40 6.73 0.55
CA THR A 442 -11.77 6.39 0.91
C THR A 442 -12.07 4.98 0.42
N PHE A 443 -12.38 4.07 1.33
CA PHE A 443 -12.92 2.77 1.01
C PHE A 443 -14.44 2.88 0.99
N LEU A 444 -15.06 2.52 -0.12
CA LEU A 444 -16.50 2.56 -0.36
C LEU A 444 -16.96 1.19 -0.84
N ALA A 445 -17.75 0.50 -0.03
CA ALA A 445 -18.21 -0.84 -0.38
C ALA A 445 -19.76 -0.93 -0.30
N PRO A 446 -20.46 -0.62 -1.39
CA PRO A 446 -21.90 -0.84 -1.48
C PRO A 446 -22.23 -2.31 -1.22
N LEU A 447 -23.25 -2.58 -0.39
CA LEU A 447 -23.72 -3.95 -0.12
C LEU A 447 -24.58 -4.48 -1.28
N THR A 448 -24.09 -4.29 -2.50
CA THR A 448 -24.56 -4.98 -3.70
C THR A 448 -23.82 -6.30 -3.79
N LEU A 449 -24.54 -7.39 -3.52
CA LEU A 449 -23.94 -8.72 -3.34
C LEU A 449 -23.85 -9.46 -4.67
N LYS A 450 -22.74 -10.19 -4.89
CA LYS A 450 -22.65 -11.16 -5.99
C LYS A 450 -23.60 -12.31 -5.75
N ALA A 451 -24.16 -12.87 -6.82
CA ALA A 451 -24.99 -14.06 -6.75
C ALA A 451 -24.31 -15.20 -5.97
N GLY A 452 -25.06 -15.83 -5.07
CA GLY A 452 -24.55 -16.87 -4.19
C GLY A 452 -23.88 -16.36 -2.91
N SER A 453 -23.80 -15.05 -2.67
CA SER A 453 -23.48 -14.52 -1.34
C SER A 453 -24.56 -14.89 -0.34
N GLU A 454 -24.17 -15.16 0.91
CA GLU A 454 -25.07 -15.71 1.92
C GLU A 454 -25.06 -14.90 3.19
N ILE A 455 -26.26 -14.66 3.74
CA ILE A 455 -26.48 -14.11 5.08
C ILE A 455 -27.31 -15.13 5.86
N VAL A 456 -26.83 -15.56 7.02
CA VAL A 456 -27.54 -16.49 7.89
C VAL A 456 -28.02 -15.77 9.13
N TYR A 457 -29.31 -15.88 9.39
CA TYR A 457 -29.96 -15.35 10.57
C TYR A 457 -30.62 -16.47 11.36
N SER A 458 -30.42 -16.49 12.66
CA SER A 458 -31.06 -17.43 13.57
C SER A 458 -31.80 -16.68 14.67
N SER A 459 -33.03 -17.08 14.92
CA SER A 459 -33.86 -16.55 16.01
C SER A 459 -34.44 -17.71 16.81
N THR A 460 -34.43 -17.57 18.13
CA THR A 460 -34.96 -18.59 19.05
C THR A 460 -36.16 -18.02 19.79
N GLU A 461 -37.28 -18.71 19.71
CA GLU A 461 -38.44 -18.48 20.53
C GLU A 461 -38.56 -19.65 21.51
N ASN A 462 -38.44 -19.40 22.81
CA ASN A 462 -38.44 -20.42 23.86
C ASN A 462 -39.26 -19.98 25.10
N GLY A 463 -39.27 -20.82 26.13
CA GLY A 463 -40.03 -20.57 27.35
C GLY A 463 -41.47 -21.13 27.26
N TRP A 464 -41.68 -22.14 26.42
CA TRP A 464 -42.97 -22.81 26.25
C TRP A 464 -43.15 -24.00 27.18
N ASN A 465 -42.06 -24.45 27.82
CA ASN A 465 -42.08 -25.57 28.74
C ASN A 465 -42.83 -25.22 30.04
N ASP A 466 -44.13 -25.37 30.03
CA ASP A 466 -44.99 -25.34 31.19
C ASP A 466 -45.63 -26.73 31.43
N GLU A 467 -46.28 -26.95 32.57
CA GLU A 467 -46.90 -28.22 32.93
C GLU A 467 -47.94 -28.68 31.89
N ASP A 468 -48.54 -27.76 31.17
CA ASP A 468 -49.55 -28.08 30.14
C ASP A 468 -48.93 -28.54 28.82
N ILE A 469 -47.75 -28.01 28.44
CA ILE A 469 -47.04 -28.38 27.20
C ILE A 469 -46.17 -29.60 27.41
N ASP A 470 -45.55 -29.77 28.56
CA ASP A 470 -44.70 -30.92 28.88
C ASP A 470 -45.46 -32.25 28.84
N ALA A 471 -46.72 -32.20 29.17
CA ALA A 471 -47.63 -33.38 29.09
C ALA A 471 -48.09 -33.73 27.66
N LYS A 472 -47.78 -32.90 26.65
CA LYS A 472 -48.22 -33.08 25.27
C LYS A 472 -47.15 -33.67 24.38
N VAL A 473 -47.56 -34.59 23.51
CA VAL A 473 -46.71 -35.13 22.44
C VAL A 473 -47.20 -34.52 21.13
N ILE A 474 -46.40 -33.62 20.56
CA ILE A 474 -46.69 -33.03 19.24
C ILE A 474 -46.16 -33.97 18.18
N LYS A 475 -47.01 -34.37 17.21
CA LYS A 475 -46.65 -35.30 16.13
C LYS A 475 -46.46 -34.61 14.78
N ALA A 476 -47.07 -33.44 14.59
CA ALA A 476 -46.85 -32.61 13.42
C ALA A 476 -47.13 -31.15 13.75
N LEU A 477 -46.34 -30.26 13.19
CA LEU A 477 -46.53 -28.81 13.21
C LEU A 477 -46.42 -28.29 11.79
N LYS A 478 -47.37 -27.47 11.36
CA LYS A 478 -47.39 -26.86 10.03
C LYS A 478 -47.55 -25.36 10.16
N ILE A 479 -46.73 -24.61 9.46
CA ILE A 479 -46.78 -23.15 9.37
C ILE A 479 -47.08 -22.79 7.93
N ASP A 480 -48.23 -22.19 7.67
CA ASP A 480 -48.60 -21.65 6.36
C ASP A 480 -48.69 -20.14 6.42
N ALA A 481 -48.18 -19.45 5.38
CA ALA A 481 -48.23 -17.98 5.26
C ALA A 481 -48.22 -17.54 3.78
N SER A 482 -48.74 -16.36 3.51
CA SER A 482 -48.50 -15.63 2.25
C SER A 482 -47.36 -14.65 2.47
N VAL A 483 -46.31 -14.67 1.61
CA VAL A 483 -45.10 -13.88 1.79
C VAL A 483 -44.77 -13.08 0.56
N ILE A 484 -44.39 -11.80 0.74
CA ILE A 484 -43.79 -10.95 -0.28
C ILE A 484 -42.37 -10.63 0.20
N ASN A 485 -41.37 -10.88 -0.64
CA ASN A 485 -39.94 -10.65 -0.33
C ASN A 485 -39.33 -9.63 -1.28
N ASN A 486 -39.21 -8.40 -0.86
CA ASN A 486 -38.61 -7.31 -1.64
C ASN A 486 -37.07 -7.20 -1.49
N ILE A 487 -36.45 -8.10 -0.69
CA ILE A 487 -34.99 -8.15 -0.56
C ILE A 487 -34.42 -8.87 -1.78
N PRO A 488 -33.29 -8.43 -2.39
CA PRO A 488 -32.71 -9.07 -3.58
C PRO A 488 -31.97 -10.38 -3.24
N MET A 489 -32.57 -11.19 -2.39
CA MET A 489 -32.06 -12.48 -1.91
C MET A 489 -33.20 -13.51 -1.81
N ASP A 490 -32.94 -14.71 -2.26
CA ASP A 490 -33.85 -15.84 -2.01
C ASP A 490 -33.63 -16.34 -0.57
N ILE A 491 -34.70 -16.55 0.16
CA ILE A 491 -34.63 -16.91 1.59
C ILE A 491 -35.11 -18.34 1.79
N VAL A 492 -34.22 -19.21 2.24
CA VAL A 492 -34.56 -20.59 2.69
C VAL A 492 -34.78 -20.54 4.19
N ILE A 493 -35.98 -20.92 4.63
CA ILE A 493 -36.38 -20.90 6.03
C ILE A 493 -36.52 -22.34 6.51
N ASN A 494 -35.78 -22.68 7.57
CA ASN A 494 -35.89 -23.91 8.32
C ASN A 494 -36.34 -23.61 9.76
N ALA A 495 -36.95 -24.57 10.42
CA ALA A 495 -37.30 -24.46 11.82
C ALA A 495 -37.12 -25.81 12.51
N TYR A 496 -36.60 -25.84 13.73
CA TYR A 496 -36.48 -27.06 14.50
C TYR A 496 -36.86 -26.85 15.97
N PRO A 497 -37.48 -27.87 16.61
CA PRO A 497 -37.87 -27.77 18.00
C PRO A 497 -36.66 -27.92 18.94
N ILE A 498 -36.74 -27.26 20.10
CA ILE A 498 -35.73 -27.33 21.17
C ILE A 498 -36.37 -27.65 22.51
N ASP A 499 -35.57 -28.29 23.39
CA ASP A 499 -35.91 -28.55 24.79
C ASP A 499 -35.53 -27.33 25.67
N VAL A 500 -35.78 -27.44 26.98
CA VAL A 500 -35.48 -26.40 27.98
C VAL A 500 -34.01 -26.06 28.10
N ASP A 501 -33.12 -26.97 27.73
CA ASP A 501 -31.68 -26.77 27.70
C ASP A 501 -31.19 -26.17 26.38
N GLY A 502 -32.10 -25.92 25.44
CA GLY A 502 -31.78 -25.36 24.12
C GLY A 502 -31.27 -26.41 23.12
N ASN A 503 -31.33 -27.71 23.47
CA ASN A 503 -30.89 -28.77 22.57
C ASN A 503 -31.98 -29.05 21.54
N ARG A 504 -31.55 -29.32 20.30
CA ARG A 504 -32.45 -29.75 19.24
C ARG A 504 -33.08 -31.09 19.61
N ILE A 505 -34.39 -31.14 19.59
CA ILE A 505 -35.13 -32.39 19.75
C ILE A 505 -34.94 -33.21 18.46
N GLY A 506 -34.32 -34.41 18.59
CA GLY A 506 -34.02 -35.30 17.46
C GLY A 506 -35.29 -35.87 16.81
N ASP A 507 -35.12 -36.70 15.80
CA ASP A 507 -36.17 -37.51 15.14
C ASP A 507 -37.36 -36.73 14.52
N VAL A 508 -37.15 -35.44 14.22
CA VAL A 508 -38.15 -34.61 13.54
C VAL A 508 -37.71 -34.37 12.10
N GLU A 509 -38.50 -34.80 11.15
CA GLU A 509 -38.33 -34.46 9.74
C GLU A 509 -38.83 -33.04 9.51
N ILE A 510 -37.96 -32.21 8.89
CA ILE A 510 -38.24 -30.80 8.62
C ILE A 510 -38.28 -30.60 7.11
N VAL A 511 -39.41 -30.11 6.63
CA VAL A 511 -39.54 -29.60 5.26
C VAL A 511 -39.58 -28.09 5.35
N GLY A 512 -38.44 -27.47 5.06
CA GLY A 512 -38.30 -26.02 5.00
C GLY A 512 -39.00 -25.42 3.77
N ALA A 513 -39.01 -24.12 3.68
CA ALA A 513 -39.60 -23.41 2.55
C ALA A 513 -38.62 -22.38 1.96
N THR A 514 -38.73 -22.16 0.66
CA THR A 514 -37.97 -21.08 -0.03
C THR A 514 -38.92 -19.97 -0.42
N VAL A 515 -38.54 -18.74 -0.12
CA VAL A 515 -39.24 -17.53 -0.54
C VAL A 515 -38.32 -16.81 -1.51
N ASN A 516 -38.67 -16.79 -2.78
CA ASN A 516 -37.86 -16.14 -3.79
C ASN A 516 -37.93 -14.61 -3.68
N SER A 517 -36.88 -13.95 -4.10
CA SER A 517 -36.84 -12.48 -4.25
C SER A 517 -37.87 -12.03 -5.29
N GLY A 518 -38.62 -10.96 -5.01
CA GLY A 518 -39.59 -10.37 -5.91
C GLY A 518 -40.79 -9.76 -5.19
N VAL A 519 -41.64 -9.07 -5.96
CA VAL A 519 -42.82 -8.36 -5.45
C VAL A 519 -44.11 -9.19 -5.48
N GLU A 520 -44.04 -10.39 -6.01
CA GLU A 520 -45.21 -11.29 -6.10
C GLU A 520 -45.43 -12.03 -4.78
N GLU A 521 -46.71 -12.20 -4.41
CA GLU A 521 -47.09 -12.96 -3.23
C GLU A 521 -46.85 -14.44 -3.45
N GLN A 522 -46.13 -15.09 -2.55
CA GLN A 522 -45.76 -16.48 -2.58
C GLN A 522 -46.38 -17.22 -1.39
N GLN A 523 -46.69 -18.52 -1.55
CA GLN A 523 -47.18 -19.35 -0.45
C GLN A 523 -45.99 -20.02 0.25
N LEU A 524 -45.84 -19.76 1.55
CA LEU A 524 -44.88 -20.41 2.43
C LEU A 524 -45.58 -21.55 3.16
N SER A 525 -44.96 -22.73 3.18
CA SER A 525 -45.39 -23.83 4.04
C SER A 525 -44.16 -24.54 4.63
N ILE A 526 -44.04 -24.51 5.96
CA ILE A 526 -43.01 -25.24 6.71
C ILE A 526 -43.71 -26.37 7.45
N GLN A 527 -43.17 -27.58 7.35
CA GLN A 527 -43.73 -28.76 8.00
C GLN A 527 -42.67 -29.43 8.87
N LEU A 528 -43.05 -29.70 10.12
CA LEU A 528 -42.29 -30.52 11.05
C LEU A 528 -43.10 -31.76 11.33
N THR A 529 -42.54 -32.96 11.11
CA THR A 529 -43.19 -34.26 11.30
C THR A 529 -42.31 -35.15 12.16
N GLY A 530 -42.85 -35.66 13.25
CA GLY A 530 -42.11 -36.48 14.20
C GLY A 530 -42.63 -36.30 15.62
N GLU A 531 -42.18 -37.12 16.53
CA GLU A 531 -42.60 -37.07 17.93
C GLU A 531 -41.74 -36.04 18.70
N VAL A 532 -42.35 -34.91 19.07
CA VAL A 532 -41.74 -33.86 19.87
C VAL A 532 -42.30 -33.95 21.30
N LYS A 533 -41.43 -34.28 22.25
CA LYS A 533 -41.68 -34.28 23.69
C LYS A 533 -40.80 -33.23 24.35
N HIS A 534 -41.25 -32.68 25.47
CA HIS A 534 -40.53 -31.68 26.24
C HIS A 534 -40.19 -30.42 25.42
N LEU A 535 -41.14 -30.00 24.57
CA LEU A 535 -40.97 -28.83 23.73
C LEU A 535 -40.88 -27.55 24.58
N ASP A 536 -39.76 -26.86 24.53
CA ASP A 536 -39.61 -25.52 25.14
C ASP A 536 -39.64 -24.39 24.11
N GLY A 537 -39.25 -24.65 22.87
CA GLY A 537 -39.22 -23.63 21.86
C GLY A 537 -38.92 -24.12 20.44
N ILE A 538 -38.82 -23.16 19.54
CA ILE A 538 -38.42 -23.35 18.13
C ILE A 538 -37.29 -22.42 17.79
N VAL A 539 -36.27 -22.95 17.14
CA VAL A 539 -35.24 -22.15 16.45
C VAL A 539 -35.65 -22.02 15.00
N PHE A 540 -35.75 -20.79 14.52
CA PHE A 540 -35.88 -20.46 13.11
C PHE A 540 -34.51 -20.14 12.54
N GLU A 541 -34.12 -20.75 11.44
CA GLU A 541 -32.92 -20.49 10.69
C GLU A 541 -33.28 -20.00 9.29
N ALA A 542 -32.99 -18.76 8.99
CA ALA A 542 -33.19 -18.15 7.68
C ALA A 542 -31.83 -17.98 6.99
N ARG A 543 -31.67 -18.59 5.83
CA ARG A 543 -30.50 -18.47 4.97
C ARG A 543 -30.91 -17.68 3.73
N ALA A 544 -30.44 -16.42 3.66
CA ALA A 544 -30.66 -15.55 2.52
C ALA A 544 -29.49 -15.70 1.54
N VAL A 545 -29.82 -16.00 0.28
CA VAL A 545 -28.85 -16.19 -0.81
C VAL A 545 -29.08 -15.12 -1.87
N ALA A 546 -28.04 -14.31 -2.14
CA ALA A 546 -28.13 -13.22 -3.11
C ALA A 546 -28.43 -13.72 -4.52
N THR A 547 -29.36 -13.05 -5.20
CA THR A 547 -29.69 -13.26 -6.60
C THR A 547 -28.80 -12.45 -7.54
N ASP A 548 -28.85 -12.70 -8.83
CA ASP A 548 -28.11 -11.93 -9.85
C ASP A 548 -28.93 -10.67 -10.29
N SER A 549 -29.50 -9.95 -9.33
CA SER A 549 -30.31 -8.76 -9.62
C SER A 549 -29.48 -7.51 -9.87
N GLY A 550 -28.24 -7.47 -9.36
CA GLY A 550 -27.38 -6.26 -9.35
C GLY A 550 -27.91 -5.16 -8.41
N GLU A 551 -28.92 -5.44 -7.60
CA GLU A 551 -29.52 -4.49 -6.67
C GLU A 551 -28.83 -4.53 -5.29
N GLY A 552 -28.54 -3.37 -4.73
CA GLY A 552 -27.96 -3.22 -3.38
C GLY A 552 -28.98 -3.42 -2.28
N LEU A 553 -28.50 -3.74 -1.08
CA LEU A 553 -29.34 -3.82 0.11
C LEU A 553 -29.75 -2.41 0.56
N LYS A 554 -31.06 -2.22 0.83
CA LYS A 554 -31.65 -0.92 1.19
C LYS A 554 -32.44 -1.00 2.49
N PRO A 555 -32.47 0.06 3.31
CA PRO A 555 -33.28 0.11 4.53
C PRO A 555 -34.78 -0.09 4.30
N THR A 556 -35.26 0.24 3.09
CA THR A 556 -36.69 0.17 2.70
C THR A 556 -37.13 -1.21 2.20
N GLN A 557 -36.20 -2.15 2.07
CA GLN A 557 -36.54 -3.50 1.66
C GLN A 557 -37.18 -4.29 2.81
N THR A 558 -38.20 -5.09 2.49
CA THR A 558 -39.05 -5.75 3.49
C THR A 558 -39.36 -7.19 3.13
N ILE A 559 -39.65 -7.96 4.15
CA ILE A 559 -40.37 -9.23 4.05
C ILE A 559 -41.72 -9.00 4.72
N THR A 560 -42.81 -9.13 3.96
CA THR A 560 -44.15 -8.99 4.49
C THR A 560 -44.80 -10.39 4.56
N MET A 561 -45.24 -10.78 5.76
CA MET A 561 -45.95 -12.05 5.98
C MET A 561 -47.40 -11.77 6.33
N ASN A 562 -48.31 -12.36 5.53
CA ASN A 562 -49.74 -12.24 5.72
C ASN A 562 -50.35 -13.61 5.96
N ASN A 563 -51.53 -13.64 6.59
CA ASN A 563 -52.34 -14.85 6.77
C ASN A 563 -51.59 -16.02 7.41
N ILE A 564 -50.77 -15.75 8.40
CA ILE A 564 -49.98 -16.76 9.08
C ILE A 564 -50.90 -17.68 9.86
N LYS A 565 -50.80 -18.97 9.59
CA LYS A 565 -51.55 -20.00 10.30
C LYS A 565 -50.60 -21.08 10.79
N VAL A 566 -50.54 -21.29 12.09
CA VAL A 566 -49.80 -22.40 12.68
C VAL A 566 -50.78 -23.44 13.16
N THR A 567 -50.64 -24.67 12.68
CA THR A 567 -51.46 -25.82 13.06
C THR A 567 -50.59 -26.89 13.69
N ALA A 568 -51.00 -27.40 14.85
CA ALA A 568 -50.33 -28.48 15.55
C ALA A 568 -51.31 -29.66 15.70
N SER A 569 -50.77 -30.87 15.54
CA SER A 569 -51.50 -32.13 15.84
C SER A 569 -50.66 -33.02 16.74
N GLY A 570 -51.33 -33.76 17.61
CA GLY A 570 -50.65 -34.59 18.60
C GLY A 570 -51.60 -35.27 19.55
N SER A 571 -51.11 -35.72 20.69
CA SER A 571 -51.87 -36.32 21.77
C SER A 571 -51.39 -35.93 23.14
N TYR A 572 -52.22 -36.04 24.15
CA TYR A 572 -51.86 -35.98 25.56
C TYR A 572 -52.51 -37.06 26.37
N ILE A 573 -51.85 -37.50 27.43
CA ILE A 573 -52.38 -38.52 28.35
C ILE A 573 -53.09 -37.75 29.48
N LYS A 574 -54.36 -38.15 29.72
CA LYS A 574 -55.15 -37.58 30.81
C LYS A 574 -55.56 -38.72 31.74
N GLU A 575 -55.30 -38.56 33.04
CA GLU A 575 -55.91 -39.41 34.05
C GLU A 575 -57.41 -39.05 34.15
N LEU A 576 -58.28 -40.04 34.06
CA LEU A 576 -59.74 -39.91 34.11
C LEU A 576 -60.29 -40.09 35.54
#